data_a3f94edd6af0abdb4cca78f27b8ab4f7
#
_entry.id   a3f94edd6af0abdb4cca78f27b8ab4f7
#
_cell.length_a   1.000
_cell.length_b   1.000
_cell.length_c   1.000
_cell.angle_alpha   90.00
_cell.angle_beta   90.00
_cell.angle_gamma   90.00
#
_symmetry.space_group_name_H-M   'P 1'
#
loop_
_entity.id
_entity.type
_entity.pdbx_description
1 polymer ?
#
loop_
_entity_poly.entity_id
_entity_poly.type
_entity_poly.pdbx_seq_one_letter_code
_entity_poly.pdbx_strand_id
1 'polypeptide(L)'
;MNVEFEVSDILSAPPEQIYAAWLDSDEHSEMTGSPARISSIVGGKFDAWDGYINGTNLELEPSSRILQLWRTSEFEDSDEDSLLEILLETTENGTIIKIRHTQLPEHGMQYQQGWRDSYFTPMKAYFETKSKPGDV
;
A
#
# COMPACT_ATOMS: atom_id res chain seq x y z
N MET A 1 -8.57 -11.29 19.83
CA MET A 1 -8.63 -9.83 19.97
C MET A 1 -7.90 -9.19 18.78
N ASN A 2 -8.55 -8.24 18.12
CA ASN A 2 -7.93 -7.59 16.97
C ASN A 2 -6.90 -6.54 17.40
N VAL A 3 -5.90 -6.32 16.56
CA VAL A 3 -4.91 -5.28 16.78
C VAL A 3 -4.95 -4.27 15.63
N GLU A 4 -4.39 -3.10 15.86
CA GLU A 4 -4.35 -2.05 14.85
C GLU A 4 -3.12 -1.16 15.05
N PHE A 5 -2.73 -0.46 13.98
CA PHE A 5 -1.62 0.48 14.04
C PHE A 5 -1.74 1.50 12.90
N GLU A 6 -0.91 2.53 12.99
CA GLU A 6 -0.82 3.56 11.96
C GLU A 6 0.66 3.86 11.73
N VAL A 7 1.06 3.92 10.46
CA VAL A 7 2.42 4.30 10.07
C VAL A 7 2.35 5.31 8.96
N SER A 8 3.34 6.19 8.86
CA SER A 8 3.36 7.21 7.81
C SER A 8 4.79 7.53 7.42
N ASP A 9 4.93 8.10 6.21
CA ASP A 9 6.21 8.56 5.72
C ASP A 9 5.95 9.59 4.61
N ILE A 10 7.02 10.17 4.07
CA ILE A 10 6.93 11.17 3.01
C ILE A 10 7.55 10.59 1.74
N LEU A 11 6.82 10.72 0.63
CA LEU A 11 7.28 10.25 -0.69
C LEU A 11 7.49 11.46 -1.60
N SER A 12 8.55 11.39 -2.43
CA SER A 12 8.94 12.49 -3.34
C SER A 12 8.16 12.40 -4.65
N ALA A 13 6.83 12.44 -4.56
CA ALA A 13 5.95 12.38 -5.74
C ALA A 13 4.60 13.00 -5.38
N PRO A 14 3.85 13.50 -6.37
CA PRO A 14 2.51 14.00 -6.10
C PRO A 14 1.55 12.85 -5.79
N PRO A 15 0.46 13.11 -5.05
CA PRO A 15 -0.45 12.03 -4.64
C PRO A 15 -1.10 11.29 -5.81
N GLU A 16 -1.39 11.97 -6.92
CA GLU A 16 -1.97 11.30 -8.08
C GLU A 16 -1.04 10.24 -8.66
N GLN A 17 0.26 10.48 -8.62
CA GLN A 17 1.24 9.52 -9.13
C GLN A 17 1.34 8.30 -8.21
N ILE A 18 1.31 8.53 -6.90
CA ILE A 18 1.38 7.46 -5.90
C ILE A 18 0.11 6.61 -5.97
N TYR A 19 -1.04 7.25 -6.05
CA TYR A 19 -2.34 6.58 -6.18
C TYR A 19 -2.37 5.68 -7.42
N ALA A 20 -1.97 6.22 -8.57
CA ALA A 20 -1.95 5.47 -9.81
C ALA A 20 -0.99 4.28 -9.74
N ALA A 21 0.20 4.48 -9.17
CA ALA A 21 1.20 3.42 -9.05
C ALA A 21 0.73 2.29 -8.14
N TRP A 22 0.06 2.62 -7.04
CA TRP A 22 -0.44 1.62 -6.12
C TRP A 22 -1.45 0.69 -6.79
N LEU A 23 -2.30 1.25 -7.66
CA LEU A 23 -3.38 0.52 -8.32
C LEU A 23 -2.99 -0.04 -9.70
N ASP A 24 -1.74 0.10 -10.10
CA ASP A 24 -1.24 -0.42 -11.37
C ASP A 24 -0.36 -1.65 -11.11
N SER A 25 -0.68 -2.75 -11.77
CA SER A 25 0.04 -4.01 -11.55
C SER A 25 1.54 -3.88 -11.82
N ASP A 26 1.90 -3.26 -12.93
CA ASP A 26 3.31 -3.13 -13.33
C ASP A 26 4.08 -2.21 -12.38
N GLU A 27 3.53 -1.04 -12.07
CA GLU A 27 4.22 -0.11 -11.18
C GLU A 27 4.30 -0.63 -9.74
N HIS A 28 3.23 -1.28 -9.25
CA HIS A 28 3.26 -1.87 -7.92
C HIS A 28 4.35 -2.94 -7.84
N SER A 29 4.46 -3.77 -8.88
CA SER A 29 5.52 -4.77 -8.97
C SER A 29 6.91 -4.15 -8.99
N GLU A 30 7.09 -3.06 -9.74
CA GLU A 30 8.36 -2.34 -9.78
C GLU A 30 8.70 -1.70 -8.44
N MET A 31 7.73 -1.07 -7.78
CA MET A 31 7.95 -0.42 -6.50
C MET A 31 8.45 -1.37 -5.42
N THR A 32 7.88 -2.56 -5.38
CA THR A 32 8.21 -3.52 -4.32
C THR A 32 9.31 -4.50 -4.71
N GLY A 33 9.52 -4.70 -6.00
CA GLY A 33 10.45 -5.70 -6.50
C GLY A 33 9.87 -7.11 -6.50
N SER A 34 8.55 -7.24 -6.35
CA SER A 34 7.88 -8.54 -6.32
C SER A 34 6.59 -8.50 -7.15
N PRO A 35 6.20 -9.62 -7.78
CA PRO A 35 5.00 -9.64 -8.62
C PRO A 35 3.73 -9.21 -7.88
N ALA A 36 2.93 -8.37 -8.54
CA ALA A 36 1.64 -7.92 -8.03
C ALA A 36 0.64 -7.88 -9.17
N ARG A 37 -0.61 -8.17 -8.85
CA ARG A 37 -1.73 -8.08 -9.80
C ARG A 37 -2.81 -7.28 -9.11
N ILE A 38 -3.07 -6.08 -9.60
CA ILE A 38 -3.93 -5.11 -8.93
C ILE A 38 -5.06 -4.69 -9.85
N SER A 39 -6.30 -4.83 -9.36
CA SER A 39 -7.46 -4.24 -10.03
C SER A 39 -7.55 -2.77 -9.63
N SER A 40 -7.96 -1.91 -10.55
CA SER A 40 -8.07 -0.47 -10.30
C SER A 40 -9.52 -0.01 -10.09
N ILE A 41 -10.44 -0.95 -9.85
CA ILE A 41 -11.85 -0.61 -9.65
C ILE A 41 -12.36 -1.10 -8.29
N VAL A 42 -13.41 -0.46 -7.80
CA VAL A 42 -14.10 -0.88 -6.58
C VAL A 42 -14.68 -2.29 -6.80
N GLY A 43 -14.50 -3.14 -5.81
CA GLY A 43 -14.92 -4.54 -5.90
C GLY A 43 -13.90 -5.43 -6.57
N GLY A 44 -12.87 -4.85 -7.20
CA GLY A 44 -11.82 -5.63 -7.84
C GLY A 44 -10.84 -6.23 -6.85
N LYS A 45 -10.23 -7.33 -7.26
CA LYS A 45 -9.29 -8.07 -6.41
C LYS A 45 -7.85 -7.64 -6.66
N PHE A 46 -7.02 -7.85 -5.66
CA PHE A 46 -5.59 -7.63 -5.82
C PHE A 46 -4.79 -8.69 -5.08
N ASP A 47 -3.56 -8.90 -5.55
CA ASP A 47 -2.56 -9.63 -4.78
C ASP A 47 -1.20 -8.95 -4.97
N ALA A 48 -0.32 -9.14 -4.00
CA ALA A 48 1.02 -8.59 -4.03
C ALA A 48 1.98 -9.57 -3.35
N TRP A 49 3.28 -9.35 -3.57
CA TRP A 49 4.31 -10.22 -3.03
C TRP A 49 4.08 -11.67 -3.46
N ASP A 50 3.81 -11.81 -4.77
CA ASP A 50 3.63 -13.10 -5.41
C ASP A 50 2.54 -13.94 -4.72
N GLY A 51 1.42 -13.28 -4.38
CA GLY A 51 0.27 -13.95 -3.79
C GLY A 51 0.27 -14.04 -2.26
N TYR A 52 1.35 -13.63 -1.62
CA TYR A 52 1.41 -13.61 -0.16
C TYR A 52 0.35 -12.69 0.44
N ILE A 53 0.13 -11.52 -0.18
CA ILE A 53 -0.91 -10.56 0.21
C ILE A 53 -2.04 -10.66 -0.80
N ASN A 54 -3.28 -10.64 -0.34
CA ASN A 54 -4.43 -10.54 -1.25
C ASN A 54 -5.58 -9.80 -0.58
N GLY A 55 -6.48 -9.27 -1.39
CA GLY A 55 -7.61 -8.53 -0.87
C GLY A 55 -8.55 -8.04 -1.94
N THR A 56 -9.36 -7.04 -1.58
CA THR A 56 -10.40 -6.48 -2.44
C THR A 56 -10.48 -4.97 -2.21
N ASN A 57 -10.62 -4.21 -3.28
CA ASN A 57 -10.82 -2.77 -3.18
C ASN A 57 -12.25 -2.48 -2.70
N LEU A 58 -12.39 -1.75 -1.60
CA LEU A 58 -13.70 -1.37 -1.07
C LEU A 58 -14.12 0.03 -1.47
N GLU A 59 -13.20 1.00 -1.35
CA GLU A 59 -13.45 2.39 -1.71
C GLU A 59 -12.19 2.97 -2.34
N LEU A 60 -12.38 3.75 -3.39
CA LEU A 60 -11.28 4.39 -4.11
C LEU A 60 -11.64 5.86 -4.31
N GLU A 61 -10.90 6.75 -3.65
CA GLU A 61 -11.03 8.19 -3.83
C GLU A 61 -9.78 8.69 -4.53
N PRO A 62 -9.87 9.03 -5.80
CA PRO A 62 -8.68 9.35 -6.60
C PRO A 62 -7.74 10.34 -5.92
N SER A 63 -6.48 9.97 -5.93
CA SER A 63 -5.37 10.78 -5.41
C SER A 63 -5.42 11.08 -3.91
N SER A 64 -6.39 10.53 -3.16
CA SER A 64 -6.51 10.84 -1.73
C SER A 64 -6.67 9.64 -0.81
N ARG A 65 -7.39 8.59 -1.24
CA ARG A 65 -7.70 7.51 -0.31
C ARG A 65 -7.96 6.19 -1.02
N ILE A 66 -7.42 5.10 -0.44
CA ILE A 66 -7.69 3.74 -0.89
C ILE A 66 -8.09 2.94 0.34
N LEU A 67 -9.23 2.26 0.29
CA LEU A 67 -9.68 1.39 1.36
C LEU A 67 -9.81 -0.02 0.83
N GLN A 68 -9.15 -0.98 1.48
CA GLN A 68 -9.09 -2.36 1.01
C GLN A 68 -9.33 -3.35 2.13
N LEU A 69 -9.94 -4.48 1.80
CA LEU A 69 -9.84 -5.68 2.61
C LEU A 69 -8.46 -6.28 2.33
N TRP A 70 -7.80 -6.82 3.36
CA TRP A 70 -6.40 -7.23 3.23
C TRP A 70 -6.09 -8.43 4.11
N ARG A 71 -5.37 -9.39 3.55
CA ARG A 71 -4.90 -10.55 4.30
C ARG A 71 -3.63 -11.11 3.70
N THR A 72 -2.93 -11.94 4.48
CA THR A 72 -1.77 -12.67 3.96
C THR A 72 -2.01 -14.16 4.11
N SER A 73 -1.11 -14.95 3.53
CA SER A 73 -1.14 -16.40 3.67
C SER A 73 -0.91 -16.85 5.12
N GLU A 74 -0.48 -15.96 6.00
CA GLU A 74 -0.29 -16.27 7.43
C GLU A 74 -1.58 -16.13 8.25
N PHE A 75 -2.65 -15.55 7.67
CA PHE A 75 -3.94 -15.53 8.33
C PHE A 75 -4.51 -16.95 8.32
N GLU A 76 -5.20 -17.30 9.39
CA GLU A 76 -5.92 -18.56 9.44
C GLU A 76 -7.23 -18.46 8.65
N ASP A 77 -7.76 -19.59 8.21
CA ASP A 77 -9.01 -19.59 7.46
C ASP A 77 -10.16 -18.96 8.26
N SER A 78 -10.11 -19.08 9.58
CA SER A 78 -11.12 -18.48 10.46
C SER A 78 -10.91 -16.99 10.69
N ASP A 79 -9.76 -16.44 10.32
CA ASP A 79 -9.51 -15.01 10.47
C ASP A 79 -10.25 -14.24 9.38
N GLU A 80 -10.94 -13.18 9.78
CA GLU A 80 -11.56 -12.28 8.82
C GLU A 80 -10.48 -11.41 8.17
N ASP A 81 -10.77 -10.88 7.00
CA ASP A 81 -9.87 -9.93 6.35
C ASP A 81 -9.70 -8.70 7.24
N SER A 82 -8.51 -8.15 7.26
CA SER A 82 -8.26 -6.90 7.95
C SER A 82 -8.67 -5.73 7.05
N LEU A 83 -8.65 -4.53 7.60
CA LEU A 83 -9.02 -3.32 6.88
C LEU A 83 -7.79 -2.43 6.73
N LEU A 84 -7.45 -2.13 5.48
CA LEU A 84 -6.29 -1.30 5.15
C LEU A 84 -6.77 0.01 4.54
N GLU A 85 -6.42 1.12 5.20
CA GLU A 85 -6.72 2.45 4.68
C GLU A 85 -5.41 3.16 4.34
N ILE A 86 -5.32 3.65 3.11
CA ILE A 86 -4.16 4.40 2.64
C ILE A 86 -4.63 5.82 2.37
N LEU A 87 -4.02 6.78 3.04
CA LEU A 87 -4.34 8.19 2.91
C LEU A 87 -3.17 8.94 2.32
N LEU A 88 -3.43 9.80 1.36
CA LEU A 88 -2.41 10.59 0.66
C LEU A 88 -2.70 12.07 0.84
N GLU A 89 -1.71 12.81 1.34
CA GLU A 89 -1.85 14.23 1.62
C GLU A 89 -0.67 15.00 1.05
N THR A 90 -0.96 16.03 0.24
CA THR A 90 0.07 16.85 -0.38
C THR A 90 0.83 17.66 0.67
N THR A 91 2.17 17.72 0.51
CA THR A 91 3.04 18.59 1.32
C THR A 91 3.93 19.41 0.39
N GLU A 92 4.72 20.31 0.96
CA GLU A 92 5.68 21.09 0.19
C GLU A 92 6.70 20.21 -0.55
N ASN A 93 7.05 19.07 0.02
CA ASN A 93 8.12 18.22 -0.50
C ASN A 93 7.63 16.92 -1.13
N GLY A 94 6.34 16.81 -1.37
CA GLY A 94 5.78 15.61 -1.95
C GLY A 94 4.45 15.23 -1.32
N THR A 95 4.35 13.99 -0.87
CA THR A 95 3.11 13.46 -0.30
C THR A 95 3.39 12.74 1.00
N ILE A 96 2.58 13.00 2.02
CA ILE A 96 2.53 12.13 3.20
C ILE A 96 1.66 10.95 2.84
N ILE A 97 2.21 9.75 2.93
CA ILE A 97 1.43 8.51 2.85
C ILE A 97 1.20 8.02 4.27
N LYS A 98 -0.06 7.79 4.62
CA LYS A 98 -0.42 7.26 5.93
C LYS A 98 -1.15 5.95 5.73
N ILE A 99 -0.71 4.92 6.42
CA ILE A 99 -1.37 3.61 6.41
C ILE A 99 -1.98 3.37 7.78
N ARG A 100 -3.30 3.20 7.79
CA ARG A 100 -4.05 2.82 9.00
C ARG A 100 -4.54 1.40 8.77
N HIS A 101 -4.00 0.47 9.54
CA HIS A 101 -4.31 -0.93 9.38
C HIS A 101 -5.05 -1.40 10.63
N THR A 102 -6.31 -1.77 10.45
CA THR A 102 -7.19 -2.12 11.56
C THR A 102 -7.78 -3.51 11.37
N GLN A 103 -8.40 -4.04 12.41
CA GLN A 103 -9.06 -5.35 12.38
C GLN A 103 -8.11 -6.49 12.03
N LEU A 104 -6.85 -6.35 12.42
CA LEU A 104 -5.85 -7.40 12.21
C LEU A 104 -6.00 -8.49 13.27
N PRO A 105 -5.71 -9.76 12.92
CA PRO A 105 -5.61 -10.80 13.95
C PRO A 105 -4.47 -10.49 14.92
N GLU A 106 -4.41 -11.20 16.05
CA GLU A 106 -3.45 -10.92 17.11
C GLU A 106 -2.00 -10.85 16.65
N HIS A 107 -1.61 -11.67 15.68
CA HIS A 107 -0.23 -11.65 15.18
C HIS A 107 0.06 -10.44 14.27
N GLY A 108 -0.96 -9.62 13.99
CA GLY A 108 -0.89 -8.58 12.97
C GLY A 108 0.08 -7.44 13.24
N MET A 109 0.55 -7.27 14.48
CA MET A 109 1.50 -6.21 14.76
C MET A 109 2.82 -6.37 13.99
N GLN A 110 3.13 -7.57 13.53
CA GLN A 110 4.31 -7.82 12.69
C GLN A 110 4.28 -7.04 11.39
N TYR A 111 3.08 -6.73 10.89
CA TYR A 111 2.94 -6.01 9.62
C TYR A 111 3.31 -4.52 9.73
N GLN A 112 3.37 -3.98 10.94
CA GLN A 112 3.77 -2.59 11.13
C GLN A 112 5.17 -2.34 10.57
N GLN A 113 6.13 -3.19 10.93
CA GLN A 113 7.48 -3.07 10.42
C GLN A 113 7.53 -3.43 8.93
N GLY A 114 6.70 -4.37 8.51
CA GLY A 114 6.59 -4.76 7.10
C GLY A 114 6.21 -3.59 6.20
N TRP A 115 5.29 -2.72 6.62
CA TRP A 115 4.93 -1.55 5.84
C TRP A 115 6.11 -0.61 5.66
N ARG A 116 6.96 -0.48 6.67
CA ARG A 116 8.16 0.36 6.58
C ARG A 116 9.22 -0.27 5.67
N ASP A 117 9.54 -1.53 5.92
CA ASP A 117 10.66 -2.20 5.23
C ASP A 117 10.33 -2.60 3.80
N SER A 118 9.12 -3.06 3.57
CA SER A 118 8.74 -3.66 2.28
C SER A 118 7.95 -2.69 1.38
N TYR A 119 7.47 -1.58 1.91
CA TYR A 119 6.72 -0.59 1.14
C TYR A 119 7.36 0.79 1.20
N PHE A 120 7.43 1.42 2.37
CA PHE A 120 7.92 2.80 2.43
C PHE A 120 9.35 2.93 1.94
N THR A 121 10.25 2.06 2.38
CA THR A 121 11.65 2.11 1.97
C THR A 121 11.82 1.96 0.46
N PRO A 122 11.26 0.90 -0.18
CA PRO A 122 11.39 0.77 -1.64
C PRO A 122 10.61 1.85 -2.40
N MET A 123 9.47 2.32 -1.89
CA MET A 123 8.71 3.37 -2.54
C MET A 123 9.46 4.70 -2.54
N LYS A 124 10.15 5.02 -1.44
CA LYS A 124 10.99 6.23 -1.38
C LYS A 124 12.04 6.20 -2.48
N ALA A 125 12.74 5.09 -2.63
CA ALA A 125 13.75 4.95 -3.66
C ALA A 125 13.14 5.03 -5.07
N TYR A 126 12.00 4.38 -5.27
CA TYR A 126 11.32 4.35 -6.56
C TYR A 126 10.91 5.76 -7.02
N PHE A 127 10.22 6.51 -6.14
CA PHE A 127 9.73 7.84 -6.50
C PHE A 127 10.84 8.89 -6.54
N GLU A 128 11.88 8.75 -5.74
CA GLU A 128 13.05 9.63 -5.83
C GLU A 128 13.71 9.50 -7.19
N THR A 129 13.88 8.27 -7.68
CA THR A 129 14.46 8.02 -8.98
C THR A 129 13.61 8.64 -10.10
N LYS A 130 12.30 8.46 -10.04
CA LYS A 130 11.39 8.99 -11.05
C LYS A 130 11.27 10.50 -11.03
N SER A 131 11.47 11.14 -9.88
CA SER A 131 11.29 12.58 -9.74
C SER A 131 12.56 13.38 -10.06
N LYS A 132 13.69 12.72 -10.35
CA LYS A 132 14.95 13.41 -10.67
C LYS A 132 14.96 13.84 -12.12
N PRO A 133 14.80 15.14 -12.41
CA PRO A 133 14.73 15.60 -13.79
C PRO A 133 16.07 15.59 -14.51
N GLY A 134 17.16 15.46 -13.78
CA GLY A 134 18.49 15.50 -14.36
C GLY A 134 18.99 14.20 -14.96
N ASP A 135 18.21 13.16 -14.90
CA ASP A 135 18.59 11.84 -15.40
C ASP A 135 18.39 11.72 -16.91
N VAL A 136 18.69 12.75 -17.61
CA VAL A 136 18.62 12.78 -19.08
C VAL A 136 20.00 12.62 -19.67
#